data_2feee04d5d59be68cbb93d1b77f313a0
#
_entry.id   2feee04d5d59be68cbb93d1b77f313a0
#
_cell.length_a   1.000
_cell.length_b   1.000
_cell.length_c   1.000
_cell.angle_alpha   90.00
_cell.angle_beta   90.00
_cell.angle_gamma   90.00
#
_symmetry.space_group_name_H-M   'P 1'
#
loop_
_entity.id
_entity.type
_entity.pdbx_description
1 polymer ?
#
loop_
_entity_poly.entity_id
_entity_poly.type
_entity_poly.pdbx_seq_one_letter_code
_entity_poly.pdbx_strand_id
1 'polypeptide(L)'
;MTFSKKAILLSGILLCISVQLGAQVRQTREEYISRYMPIAIAHMERYGIPASITMAQGILESDCGNSLLSMKSNNHFGIKCKRNWTGDKVYHDDDAKGECFRSYPSVEASYRDHAEFLDSQPRYDSLFAYSSDDYKSWARGLKAAGYATAPDYAQRLIRIIEENQLFLLDRPDGARLYASRYGLKRDPEEWFS
;
A
#
# COMPACT_ATOMS: atom_id res chain seq x y z
N MET A 1 -17.01 -3.58 82.60
CA MET A 1 -16.47 -2.65 81.55
C MET A 1 -15.86 -3.55 80.49
N THR A 2 -16.63 -3.79 79.42
CA THR A 2 -16.25 -4.69 78.33
C THR A 2 -16.10 -3.85 77.05
N PHE A 3 -14.85 -3.68 76.58
CA PHE A 3 -14.58 -3.02 75.31
C PHE A 3 -14.73 -3.98 74.16
N SER A 4 -15.70 -3.70 73.31
CA SER A 4 -15.91 -4.42 72.02
C SER A 4 -14.97 -3.89 70.97
N LYS A 5 -14.10 -4.75 70.42
CA LYS A 5 -13.25 -4.44 69.27
C LYS A 5 -14.04 -4.72 68.01
N LYS A 6 -14.46 -3.67 67.29
CA LYS A 6 -14.97 -3.78 65.94
C LYS A 6 -13.80 -3.94 64.95
N ALA A 7 -13.70 -5.09 64.32
CA ALA A 7 -12.80 -5.35 63.23
C ALA A 7 -13.39 -4.74 61.95
N ILE A 8 -12.68 -3.80 61.33
CA ILE A 8 -13.00 -3.23 60.01
C ILE A 8 -12.34 -4.14 58.97
N LEU A 9 -13.11 -4.91 58.25
CA LEU A 9 -12.65 -5.62 57.03
C LEU A 9 -12.56 -4.61 55.88
N LEU A 10 -11.35 -4.20 55.50
CA LEU A 10 -11.08 -3.51 54.27
C LEU A 10 -11.07 -4.57 53.15
N SER A 11 -12.15 -4.60 52.38
CA SER A 11 -12.25 -5.41 51.17
C SER A 11 -11.57 -4.68 50.01
N GLY A 12 -10.29 -4.99 49.77
CA GLY A 12 -9.55 -4.46 48.62
C GLY A 12 -10.08 -5.08 47.32
N ILE A 13 -10.85 -4.32 46.55
CA ILE A 13 -11.19 -4.69 45.16
C ILE A 13 -9.97 -4.48 44.29
N LEU A 14 -9.28 -5.57 43.97
CA LEU A 14 -8.19 -5.58 43.01
C LEU A 14 -8.79 -5.46 41.61
N LEU A 15 -8.80 -4.26 41.03
CA LEU A 15 -9.24 -4.00 39.67
C LEU A 15 -8.16 -4.52 38.72
N CYS A 16 -8.30 -5.76 38.24
CA CYS A 16 -7.48 -6.31 37.16
C CYS A 16 -7.83 -5.58 35.85
N ILE A 17 -7.06 -4.55 35.51
CA ILE A 17 -7.07 -3.95 34.19
C ILE A 17 -6.38 -4.95 33.25
N SER A 18 -7.18 -5.79 32.58
CA SER A 18 -6.69 -6.61 31.46
C SER A 18 -6.38 -5.68 30.30
N VAL A 19 -5.12 -5.33 30.10
CA VAL A 19 -4.64 -4.71 28.87
C VAL A 19 -4.75 -5.77 27.78
N GLN A 20 -5.84 -5.73 27.03
CA GLN A 20 -5.93 -6.50 25.80
C GLN A 20 -4.93 -5.88 24.82
N LEU A 21 -3.76 -6.51 24.66
CA LEU A 21 -2.93 -6.29 23.48
C LEU A 21 -3.75 -6.77 22.29
N GLY A 22 -4.47 -5.86 21.65
CA GLY A 22 -5.10 -6.12 20.37
C GLY A 22 -4.01 -6.45 19.37
N ALA A 23 -3.86 -7.72 18.99
CA ALA A 23 -3.05 -8.09 17.84
C ALA A 23 -3.58 -7.26 16.66
N GLN A 24 -2.75 -6.41 16.09
CA GLN A 24 -3.13 -5.62 14.92
C GLN A 24 -3.48 -6.60 13.81
N VAL A 25 -4.76 -6.64 13.43
CA VAL A 25 -5.23 -7.52 12.35
C VAL A 25 -4.53 -7.09 11.07
N ARG A 26 -3.77 -8.01 10.48
CA ARG A 26 -3.09 -7.75 9.20
C ARG A 26 -4.13 -7.59 8.10
N GLN A 27 -3.98 -6.56 7.27
CA GLN A 27 -4.80 -6.35 6.09
C GLN A 27 -4.57 -7.49 5.10
N THR A 28 -5.63 -8.13 4.62
CA THR A 28 -5.53 -9.14 3.56
C THR A 28 -5.26 -8.47 2.21
N ARG A 29 -4.87 -9.28 1.21
CA ARG A 29 -4.64 -8.79 -0.15
C ARG A 29 -5.93 -8.28 -0.78
N GLU A 30 -7.03 -8.98 -0.56
CA GLU A 30 -8.36 -8.60 -1.04
C GLU A 30 -8.83 -7.27 -0.44
N GLU A 31 -8.63 -7.07 0.87
CA GLU A 31 -8.94 -5.80 1.54
C GLU A 31 -8.07 -4.66 1.01
N TYR A 32 -6.78 -4.93 0.78
CA TYR A 32 -5.85 -3.96 0.19
C TYR A 32 -6.31 -3.54 -1.21
N ILE A 33 -6.60 -4.50 -2.07
CA ILE A 33 -7.06 -4.24 -3.44
C ILE A 33 -8.38 -3.47 -3.41
N SER A 34 -9.36 -3.94 -2.65
CA SER A 34 -10.68 -3.28 -2.53
C SER A 34 -10.58 -1.83 -2.07
N ARG A 35 -9.61 -1.52 -1.20
CA ARG A 35 -9.42 -0.17 -0.67
C ARG A 35 -8.74 0.78 -1.64
N TYR A 36 -7.72 0.30 -2.38
CA TYR A 36 -6.83 1.17 -3.15
C TYR A 36 -6.99 1.09 -4.67
N MET A 37 -7.73 0.11 -5.22
CA MET A 37 -7.98 0.04 -6.66
C MET A 37 -8.65 1.30 -7.24
N PRO A 38 -9.56 2.02 -6.53
CA PRO A 38 -10.14 3.23 -7.09
C PRO A 38 -9.07 4.29 -7.38
N ILE A 39 -8.10 4.45 -6.47
CA ILE A 39 -6.99 5.39 -6.64
C ILE A 39 -6.09 4.97 -7.79
N ALA A 40 -5.80 3.67 -7.91
CA ALA A 40 -4.98 3.14 -8.99
C ALA A 40 -5.63 3.36 -10.36
N ILE A 41 -6.95 3.17 -10.48
CA ILE A 41 -7.71 3.44 -11.71
C ILE A 41 -7.70 4.93 -12.04
N ALA A 42 -7.97 5.81 -11.08
CA ALA A 42 -7.93 7.26 -11.28
C ALA A 42 -6.53 7.75 -11.73
N HIS A 43 -5.47 7.13 -11.20
CA HIS A 43 -4.09 7.43 -11.63
C HIS A 43 -3.79 6.88 -13.04
N MET A 44 -4.33 5.71 -13.41
CA MET A 44 -4.23 5.21 -14.77
C MET A 44 -4.87 6.19 -15.78
N GLU A 45 -6.06 6.68 -15.48
CA GLU A 45 -6.74 7.67 -16.34
C GLU A 45 -5.96 8.98 -16.46
N ARG A 46 -5.32 9.43 -15.37
CA ARG A 46 -4.61 10.70 -15.34
C ARG A 46 -3.19 10.63 -15.89
N TYR A 47 -2.45 9.57 -15.59
CA TYR A 47 -1.01 9.47 -15.87
C TYR A 47 -0.68 8.37 -16.90
N GLY A 48 -1.65 7.53 -17.32
CA GLY A 48 -1.40 6.44 -18.27
C GLY A 48 -0.67 5.22 -17.69
N ILE A 49 -0.47 5.16 -16.37
CA ILE A 49 0.18 4.03 -15.70
C ILE A 49 -0.86 2.95 -15.44
N PRO A 50 -0.68 1.68 -15.89
CA PRO A 50 -1.67 0.63 -15.66
C PRO A 50 -2.07 0.50 -14.18
N ALA A 51 -3.37 0.42 -13.91
CA ALA A 51 -3.88 0.25 -12.55
C ALA A 51 -3.38 -1.07 -11.94
N SER A 52 -3.26 -2.11 -12.76
CA SER A 52 -2.69 -3.41 -12.37
C SER A 52 -1.25 -3.30 -11.89
N ILE A 53 -0.42 -2.51 -12.56
CA ILE A 53 0.97 -2.24 -12.19
C ILE A 53 1.02 -1.50 -10.87
N THR A 54 0.27 -0.40 -10.73
CA THR A 54 0.22 0.39 -9.49
C THR A 54 -0.20 -0.49 -8.30
N MET A 55 -1.24 -1.31 -8.47
CA MET A 55 -1.70 -2.22 -7.42
C MET A 55 -0.67 -3.29 -7.07
N ALA A 56 -0.05 -3.92 -8.09
CA ALA A 56 0.96 -4.95 -7.85
C ALA A 56 2.20 -4.41 -7.14
N GLN A 57 2.65 -3.20 -7.49
CA GLN A 57 3.74 -2.52 -6.78
C GLN A 57 3.35 -2.22 -5.33
N GLY A 58 2.18 -1.63 -5.09
CA GLY A 58 1.71 -1.36 -3.72
C GLY A 58 1.63 -2.62 -2.85
N ILE A 59 1.12 -3.72 -3.40
CA ILE A 59 1.07 -5.03 -2.72
C ILE A 59 2.49 -5.52 -2.39
N LEU A 60 3.38 -5.49 -3.38
CA LEU A 60 4.73 -6.04 -3.26
C LEU A 60 5.60 -5.24 -2.29
N GLU A 61 5.63 -3.92 -2.44
CA GLU A 61 6.54 -3.03 -1.71
C GLU A 61 6.09 -2.80 -0.25
N SER A 62 4.78 -2.85 0.02
CA SER A 62 4.23 -2.57 1.35
C SER A 62 3.77 -3.81 2.12
N ASP A 63 3.86 -5.01 1.53
CA ASP A 63 3.22 -6.21 2.10
C ASP A 63 1.73 -5.97 2.38
N CYS A 64 1.00 -5.46 1.38
CA CYS A 64 -0.40 -5.04 1.52
C CYS A 64 -0.60 -3.98 2.62
N GLY A 65 0.33 -3.05 2.79
CA GLY A 65 0.28 -2.02 3.84
C GLY A 65 0.68 -2.51 5.23
N ASN A 66 1.14 -3.77 5.37
CA ASN A 66 1.49 -4.37 6.66
C ASN A 66 2.99 -4.25 7.00
N SER A 67 3.83 -3.78 6.10
CA SER A 67 5.25 -3.61 6.40
C SER A 67 5.46 -2.52 7.45
N LEU A 68 6.51 -2.64 8.25
CA LEU A 68 6.84 -1.64 9.27
C LEU A 68 7.05 -0.24 8.66
N LEU A 69 7.64 -0.18 7.47
CA LEU A 69 7.84 1.07 6.74
C LEU A 69 6.50 1.69 6.37
N SER A 70 5.61 0.95 5.69
CA SER A 70 4.32 1.46 5.24
C SER A 70 3.42 1.89 6.42
N MET A 71 3.39 1.12 7.51
CA MET A 71 2.62 1.48 8.72
C MET A 71 3.10 2.75 9.40
N LYS A 72 4.42 3.03 9.37
CA LYS A 72 5.00 4.22 10.03
C LYS A 72 4.94 5.48 9.18
N SER A 73 4.94 5.33 7.86
CA SER A 73 5.17 6.44 6.94
C SER A 73 4.10 6.61 5.86
N ASN A 74 3.09 5.75 5.81
CA ASN A 74 2.14 5.64 4.69
C ASN A 74 2.82 5.44 3.32
N ASN A 75 4.10 5.06 3.29
CA ASN A 75 4.86 4.86 2.06
C ASN A 75 4.66 3.44 1.54
N HIS A 76 3.74 3.29 0.61
CA HIS A 76 3.35 1.99 0.06
C HIS A 76 4.21 1.53 -1.14
N PHE A 77 5.15 2.35 -1.58
CA PHE A 77 5.99 2.08 -2.76
C PHE A 77 7.49 2.10 -2.46
N GLY A 78 7.87 2.22 -1.20
CA GLY A 78 9.27 2.25 -0.80
C GLY A 78 10.06 3.40 -1.41
N ILE A 79 9.43 4.55 -1.67
CA ILE A 79 10.12 5.67 -2.33
C ILE A 79 11.11 6.28 -1.36
N LYS A 80 12.41 6.21 -1.74
CA LYS A 80 13.53 6.77 -0.97
C LYS A 80 13.58 8.30 -1.13
N CYS A 81 14.09 8.99 -0.09
CA CYS A 81 14.34 10.42 -0.19
C CYS A 81 15.38 10.69 -1.30
N LYS A 82 15.17 11.78 -2.04
CA LYS A 82 16.18 12.37 -2.91
C LYS A 82 16.58 13.75 -2.38
N ARG A 83 17.64 14.34 -2.95
CA ARG A 83 18.17 15.66 -2.51
C ARG A 83 17.11 16.76 -2.44
N ASN A 84 16.13 16.72 -3.33
CA ASN A 84 15.06 17.71 -3.43
C ASN A 84 13.80 17.35 -2.60
N TRP A 85 13.80 16.26 -1.84
CA TRP A 85 12.67 15.94 -0.98
C TRP A 85 12.66 16.84 0.25
N THR A 86 11.59 17.64 0.41
CA THR A 86 11.39 18.59 1.52
C THR A 86 10.31 18.16 2.49
N GLY A 87 9.56 17.08 2.17
CA GLY A 87 8.53 16.52 3.05
C GLY A 87 9.10 15.70 4.23
N ASP A 88 8.20 15.11 4.99
CA ASP A 88 8.54 14.28 6.14
C ASP A 88 9.34 13.04 5.74
N LYS A 89 10.12 12.52 6.69
CA LYS A 89 11.09 11.44 6.47
C LYS A 89 10.99 10.39 7.56
N VAL A 90 11.25 9.15 7.17
CA VAL A 90 11.46 8.03 8.09
C VAL A 90 12.74 7.32 7.69
N TYR A 91 13.44 6.77 8.68
CA TYR A 91 14.66 5.99 8.43
C TYR A 91 14.36 4.52 8.71
N HIS A 92 14.76 3.67 7.78
CA HIS A 92 14.53 2.24 7.83
C HIS A 92 15.72 1.49 7.20
N ASP A 93 16.02 0.31 7.72
CA ASP A 93 17.02 -0.58 7.14
C ASP A 93 16.39 -1.35 5.97
N ASP A 94 16.99 -1.24 4.79
CA ASP A 94 16.57 -1.92 3.56
C ASP A 94 17.82 -2.47 2.85
N ASP A 95 18.20 -1.98 1.67
CA ASP A 95 19.45 -2.35 1.01
C ASP A 95 20.71 -1.94 1.83
N ALA A 96 20.57 -0.86 2.60
CA ALA A 96 21.57 -0.36 3.55
C ALA A 96 20.93 0.04 4.87
N LYS A 97 21.76 0.18 5.93
CA LYS A 97 21.31 0.64 7.23
C LYS A 97 20.92 2.11 7.19
N GLY A 98 19.76 2.44 7.80
CA GLY A 98 19.34 3.81 8.04
C GLY A 98 19.03 4.57 6.76
N GLU A 99 18.52 3.91 5.72
CA GLU A 99 18.12 4.59 4.49
C GLU A 99 16.92 5.51 4.72
N CYS A 100 16.94 6.65 4.03
CA CYS A 100 15.89 7.65 4.12
C CYS A 100 14.75 7.32 3.16
N PHE A 101 13.54 7.19 3.71
CA PHE A 101 12.30 7.02 2.96
C PHE A 101 11.38 8.23 3.15
N ARG A 102 10.60 8.56 2.12
CA ARG A 102 9.56 9.59 2.20
C ARG A 102 8.48 9.14 3.17
N SER A 103 7.93 10.08 3.93
CA SER A 103 6.78 9.87 4.79
C SER A 103 5.64 10.75 4.30
N TYR A 104 4.42 10.22 4.31
CA TYR A 104 3.24 10.88 3.76
C TYR A 104 2.15 11.05 4.79
N PRO A 105 1.32 12.11 4.69
CA PRO A 105 0.19 12.33 5.58
C PRO A 105 -0.91 11.27 5.41
N SER A 106 -0.97 10.61 4.25
CA SER A 106 -1.93 9.55 3.96
C SER A 106 -1.38 8.57 2.91
N VAL A 107 -2.03 7.41 2.76
CA VAL A 107 -1.70 6.43 1.72
C VAL A 107 -1.99 6.99 0.32
N GLU A 108 -3.06 7.76 0.16
CA GLU A 108 -3.41 8.42 -1.10
C GLU A 108 -2.31 9.38 -1.57
N ALA A 109 -1.67 10.08 -0.62
CA ALA A 109 -0.52 10.93 -0.94
C ALA A 109 0.68 10.11 -1.44
N SER A 110 0.90 8.91 -0.90
CA SER A 110 1.93 7.98 -1.38
C SER A 110 1.63 7.49 -2.80
N TYR A 111 0.38 7.14 -3.08
CA TYR A 111 -0.05 6.73 -4.43
C TYR A 111 0.14 7.84 -5.46
N ARG A 112 -0.20 9.08 -5.10
CA ARG A 112 -0.01 10.25 -5.96
C ARG A 112 1.47 10.49 -6.24
N ASP A 113 2.29 10.52 -5.19
CA ASP A 113 3.74 10.73 -5.35
C ASP A 113 4.39 9.61 -6.17
N HIS A 114 3.91 8.37 -6.07
CA HIS A 114 4.35 7.26 -6.91
C HIS A 114 4.05 7.50 -8.39
N ALA A 115 2.83 7.93 -8.73
CA ALA A 115 2.46 8.23 -10.10
C ALA A 115 3.29 9.39 -10.66
N GLU A 116 3.42 10.49 -9.90
CA GLU A 116 4.25 11.64 -10.27
C GLU A 116 5.74 11.27 -10.37
N PHE A 117 6.22 10.36 -9.53
CA PHE A 117 7.59 9.86 -9.58
C PHE A 117 7.87 9.09 -10.88
N LEU A 118 6.94 8.27 -11.35
CA LEU A 118 7.10 7.56 -12.64
C LEU A 118 6.98 8.54 -13.82
N ASP A 119 6.02 9.44 -13.79
CA ASP A 119 5.75 10.41 -14.86
C ASP A 119 6.89 11.43 -15.04
N SER A 120 7.53 11.86 -13.94
CA SER A 120 8.54 12.93 -13.96
C SER A 120 9.99 12.48 -14.19
N GLN A 121 10.26 11.17 -14.20
CA GLN A 121 11.66 10.69 -14.29
C GLN A 121 11.98 10.19 -15.71
N PRO A 122 12.91 10.81 -16.44
CA PRO A 122 13.22 10.46 -17.84
C PRO A 122 13.56 8.98 -18.07
N ARG A 123 14.06 8.29 -17.06
CA ARG A 123 14.37 6.85 -17.15
C ARG A 123 13.13 5.97 -17.36
N TYR A 124 11.93 6.50 -17.08
CA TYR A 124 10.66 5.78 -17.24
C TYR A 124 9.88 6.23 -18.49
N ASP A 125 10.32 7.26 -19.23
CA ASP A 125 9.60 7.80 -20.38
C ASP A 125 9.23 6.73 -21.42
N SER A 126 10.15 5.76 -21.64
CA SER A 126 9.90 4.66 -22.58
C SER A 126 8.74 3.74 -22.19
N LEU A 127 8.35 3.71 -20.92
CA LEU A 127 7.23 2.90 -20.46
C LEU A 127 5.90 3.40 -21.02
N PHE A 128 5.76 4.71 -21.19
CA PHE A 128 4.55 5.35 -21.68
C PHE A 128 4.30 5.12 -23.19
N ALA A 129 5.22 4.45 -23.89
CA ALA A 129 5.00 3.96 -25.24
C ALA A 129 4.24 2.61 -25.28
N TYR A 130 4.14 1.91 -24.14
CA TYR A 130 3.36 0.68 -24.05
C TYR A 130 1.87 1.00 -23.84
N SER A 131 1.00 0.10 -24.33
CA SER A 131 -0.43 0.19 -24.01
C SER A 131 -0.67 0.01 -22.51
N SER A 132 -1.69 0.67 -21.94
CA SER A 132 -2.06 0.56 -20.53
C SER A 132 -2.54 -0.85 -20.14
N ASP A 133 -2.91 -1.71 -21.10
CA ASP A 133 -3.27 -3.10 -20.87
C ASP A 133 -2.09 -4.08 -21.04
N ASP A 134 -0.91 -3.59 -21.50
CA ASP A 134 0.32 -4.40 -21.60
C ASP A 134 1.16 -4.35 -20.30
N TYR A 135 0.55 -4.80 -19.21
CA TYR A 135 1.23 -4.87 -17.91
C TYR A 135 2.52 -5.68 -17.94
N LYS A 136 2.68 -6.64 -18.88
CA LYS A 136 3.91 -7.46 -18.98
C LYS A 136 5.10 -6.64 -19.48
N SER A 137 4.89 -5.80 -20.49
CA SER A 137 5.92 -4.87 -20.97
C SER A 137 6.20 -3.79 -19.93
N TRP A 138 5.19 -3.28 -19.25
CA TRP A 138 5.36 -2.35 -18.14
C TRP A 138 6.22 -2.94 -17.01
N ALA A 139 5.93 -4.15 -16.54
CA ALA A 139 6.68 -4.81 -15.47
C ALA A 139 8.16 -5.03 -15.86
N ARG A 140 8.42 -5.48 -17.09
CA ARG A 140 9.78 -5.66 -17.60
C ARG A 140 10.51 -4.32 -17.76
N GLY A 141 9.81 -3.32 -18.27
CA GLY A 141 10.34 -1.96 -18.45
C GLY A 141 10.69 -1.31 -17.13
N LEU A 142 9.86 -1.42 -16.10
CA LEU A 142 10.18 -0.95 -14.75
C LEU A 142 11.47 -1.57 -14.20
N LYS A 143 11.63 -2.89 -14.38
CA LYS A 143 12.88 -3.57 -13.99
C LYS A 143 14.07 -3.09 -14.80
N ALA A 144 13.94 -2.94 -16.11
CA ALA A 144 15.01 -2.45 -16.99
C ALA A 144 15.40 -0.99 -16.67
N ALA A 145 14.42 -0.15 -16.32
CA ALA A 145 14.64 1.24 -15.89
C ALA A 145 15.21 1.35 -14.46
N GLY A 146 15.42 0.23 -13.75
CA GLY A 146 16.03 0.21 -12.44
C GLY A 146 15.10 0.68 -11.31
N TYR A 147 13.81 0.36 -11.39
CA TYR A 147 12.88 0.64 -10.28
C TYR A 147 13.27 -0.16 -9.02
N ALA A 148 13.62 -1.43 -9.19
CA ALA A 148 14.08 -2.31 -8.13
C ALA A 148 15.35 -3.07 -8.51
N THR A 149 16.16 -3.43 -7.53
CA THR A 149 17.42 -4.18 -7.69
C THR A 149 17.17 -5.67 -7.92
N ALA A 150 16.12 -6.25 -7.30
CA ALA A 150 15.80 -7.66 -7.36
C ALA A 150 15.72 -8.20 -8.81
N PRO A 151 16.45 -9.30 -9.17
CA PRO A 151 16.50 -9.79 -10.54
C PRO A 151 15.15 -10.31 -11.04
N ASP A 152 14.29 -10.79 -10.15
CA ASP A 152 12.98 -11.37 -10.43
C ASP A 152 11.81 -10.37 -10.28
N TYR A 153 12.11 -9.07 -10.16
CA TYR A 153 11.11 -8.04 -9.89
C TYR A 153 9.93 -8.06 -10.88
N ALA A 154 10.22 -8.08 -12.18
CA ALA A 154 9.20 -8.13 -13.21
C ALA A 154 8.30 -9.38 -13.10
N GLN A 155 8.90 -10.54 -12.84
CA GLN A 155 8.18 -11.80 -12.66
C GLN A 155 7.29 -11.78 -11.41
N ARG A 156 7.74 -11.15 -10.33
CA ARG A 156 6.95 -10.97 -9.11
C ARG A 156 5.72 -10.09 -9.37
N LEU A 157 5.88 -8.96 -10.06
CA LEU A 157 4.76 -8.10 -10.45
C LEU A 157 3.76 -8.85 -11.33
N ILE A 158 4.23 -9.51 -12.40
CA ILE A 158 3.38 -10.27 -13.33
C ILE A 158 2.60 -11.35 -12.57
N ARG A 159 3.26 -12.09 -11.67
CA ARG A 159 2.61 -13.11 -10.84
C ARG A 159 1.50 -12.52 -9.98
N ILE A 160 1.78 -11.41 -9.26
CA ILE A 160 0.76 -10.73 -8.43
C ILE A 160 -0.43 -10.30 -9.29
N ILE A 161 -0.19 -9.75 -10.48
CA ILE A 161 -1.23 -9.30 -11.38
C ILE A 161 -2.09 -10.48 -11.85
N GLU A 162 -1.46 -11.59 -12.26
CA GLU A 162 -2.15 -12.77 -12.79
C GLU A 162 -2.91 -13.53 -11.69
N GLU A 163 -2.29 -13.78 -10.52
CA GLU A 163 -2.92 -14.47 -9.39
C GLU A 163 -4.17 -13.74 -8.87
N ASN A 164 -4.17 -12.40 -8.90
CA ASN A 164 -5.28 -11.58 -8.41
C ASN A 164 -6.12 -11.00 -9.56
N GLN A 165 -5.83 -11.36 -10.79
CA GLN A 165 -6.54 -10.88 -12.00
C GLN A 165 -6.62 -9.34 -12.07
N LEU A 166 -5.58 -8.65 -11.59
CA LEU A 166 -5.53 -7.19 -11.56
C LEU A 166 -5.57 -6.57 -12.96
N PHE A 167 -5.19 -7.31 -14.01
CA PHE A 167 -5.30 -6.89 -15.40
C PHE A 167 -6.73 -6.51 -15.82
N LEU A 168 -7.75 -6.94 -15.06
CA LEU A 168 -9.12 -6.48 -15.29
C LEU A 168 -9.27 -4.99 -15.00
N LEU A 169 -8.47 -4.43 -14.09
CA LEU A 169 -8.52 -3.01 -13.71
C LEU A 169 -8.05 -2.08 -14.83
N ASP A 170 -7.25 -2.60 -15.77
CA ASP A 170 -6.71 -1.82 -16.90
C ASP A 170 -7.74 -1.61 -18.03
N ARG A 171 -8.92 -2.20 -17.90
CA ARG A 171 -10.01 -2.09 -18.89
C ARG A 171 -10.90 -0.88 -18.57
N PRO A 172 -11.59 -0.32 -19.59
CA PRO A 172 -12.50 0.83 -19.38
C PRO A 172 -13.60 0.61 -18.33
N ASP A 173 -14.02 -0.65 -18.15
CA ASP A 173 -15.02 -1.06 -17.15
C ASP A 173 -14.39 -1.83 -15.96
N GLY A 174 -13.09 -1.67 -15.77
CA GLY A 174 -12.25 -2.50 -14.91
C GLY A 174 -12.73 -2.58 -13.46
N ALA A 175 -13.09 -1.46 -12.86
CA ALA A 175 -13.63 -1.43 -11.50
C ALA A 175 -14.88 -2.30 -11.35
N ARG A 176 -15.82 -2.17 -12.29
CA ARG A 176 -17.08 -2.95 -12.29
C ARG A 176 -16.83 -4.43 -12.51
N LEU A 177 -15.95 -4.76 -13.47
CA LEU A 177 -15.58 -6.15 -13.74
C LEU A 177 -14.93 -6.81 -12.52
N TYR A 178 -14.00 -6.10 -11.89
CA TYR A 178 -13.32 -6.60 -10.71
C TYR A 178 -14.29 -6.76 -9.52
N ALA A 179 -15.11 -5.76 -9.24
CA ALA A 179 -16.11 -5.80 -8.17
C ALA A 179 -17.11 -6.94 -8.36
N SER A 180 -17.63 -7.13 -9.58
CA SER A 180 -18.55 -8.24 -9.91
C SER A 180 -17.91 -9.61 -9.69
N ARG A 181 -16.66 -9.77 -10.10
CA ARG A 181 -15.96 -11.05 -9.99
C ARG A 181 -15.67 -11.45 -8.54
N TYR A 182 -15.32 -10.50 -7.70
CA TYR A 182 -14.93 -10.74 -6.31
C TYR A 182 -16.05 -10.45 -5.30
N GLY A 183 -17.27 -10.18 -5.78
CA GLY A 183 -18.43 -9.94 -4.92
C GLY A 183 -18.27 -8.73 -4.00
N LEU A 184 -17.50 -7.72 -4.43
CA LEU A 184 -17.29 -6.51 -3.66
C LEU A 184 -18.60 -5.72 -3.61
N LYS A 185 -19.11 -5.46 -2.40
CA LYS A 185 -20.42 -4.84 -2.18
C LYS A 185 -20.43 -3.32 -2.36
N ARG A 186 -19.30 -2.68 -2.61
CA ARG A 186 -19.22 -1.25 -2.88
C ARG A 186 -19.59 -0.97 -4.32
N ASP A 187 -20.46 0.03 -4.51
CA ASP A 187 -20.73 0.55 -5.85
C ASP A 187 -19.47 1.21 -6.40
N PRO A 188 -18.98 0.81 -7.58
CA PRO A 188 -17.84 1.46 -8.20
C PRO A 188 -18.03 2.97 -8.41
N GLU A 189 -19.26 3.47 -8.59
CA GLU A 189 -19.54 4.88 -8.75
C GLU A 189 -19.30 5.69 -7.46
N GLU A 190 -19.42 5.06 -6.28
CA GLU A 190 -19.09 5.70 -4.99
C GLU A 190 -17.58 5.89 -4.76
N TRP A 191 -16.72 5.29 -5.61
CA TRP A 191 -15.27 5.37 -5.46
C TRP A 191 -14.67 6.66 -6.00
N PHE A 192 -15.41 7.38 -6.82
CA PHE A 192 -14.96 8.60 -7.52
C PHE A 192 -15.68 9.87 -7.06
N SER A 193 -16.57 9.77 -6.06
CA SER A 193 -17.32 10.91 -5.48
C SER A 193 -16.56 11.66 -4.37
#